data_da2a4c0e8eb7159e000a17051dfdfd1c
#
_entry.id   da2a4c0e8eb7159e000a17051dfdfd1c
#
_cell.length_a   1.000
_cell.length_b   1.000
_cell.length_c   1.000
_cell.angle_alpha   90.00
_cell.angle_beta   90.00
_cell.angle_gamma   90.00
#
_symmetry.space_group_name_H-M   'P 1'
#
loop_
_entity.id
_entity.type
_entity.pdbx_description
1 polymer ?
#
loop_
_entity_poly.entity_id
_entity_poly.type
_entity_poly.pdbx_seq_one_letter_code
_entity_poly.pdbx_strand_id
1 'polypeptide(L)'
;MRVALGSDHGGFELKQEIIKYLEEKNIEYKDYGCYSTESTDYPIYAKKVAHGILDGECELGILVCGTGIGISITANKIKGIRAAVCTDCFTAEATRLHNDANILALGGRVVGPGLAVKIVDTFLNTPFSRDERHIRRIAQIETE
;
A
#
# COMPACT_ATOMS: atom_id res chain seq x y z
N MET A 1 -0.69 -4.52 -14.79
CA MET A 1 -0.38 -4.29 -13.37
C MET A 1 -1.34 -5.08 -12.50
N ARG A 2 -0.82 -5.72 -11.47
CA ARG A 2 -1.60 -6.45 -10.49
C ARG A 2 -1.32 -5.90 -9.10
N VAL A 3 -2.35 -5.57 -8.33
CA VAL A 3 -2.24 -4.91 -7.02
C VAL A 3 -2.50 -5.91 -5.90
N ALA A 4 -1.60 -5.98 -4.93
CA ALA A 4 -1.79 -6.79 -3.72
C ALA A 4 -2.56 -5.97 -2.69
N LEU A 5 -3.56 -6.56 -2.06
CA LEU A 5 -4.36 -5.93 -1.02
C LEU A 5 -4.29 -6.73 0.27
N GLY A 6 -4.19 -6.05 1.37
CA GLY A 6 -4.25 -6.66 2.69
C GLY A 6 -4.77 -5.70 3.74
N SER A 7 -5.45 -6.22 4.73
CA SER A 7 -5.92 -5.43 5.87
C SER A 7 -6.10 -6.30 7.10
N ASP A 8 -6.17 -5.67 8.27
CA ASP A 8 -6.74 -6.30 9.45
C ASP A 8 -8.26 -5.96 9.52
N HIS A 9 -8.89 -6.31 10.63
CA HIS A 9 -10.31 -6.02 10.84
C HIS A 9 -10.64 -4.53 10.81
N GLY A 10 -9.73 -3.67 11.28
CA GLY A 10 -9.93 -2.21 11.29
C GLY A 10 -9.86 -1.59 9.89
N GLY A 11 -9.24 -2.25 8.94
CA GLY A 11 -9.14 -1.80 7.56
C GLY A 11 -10.01 -2.57 6.57
N PHE A 12 -10.74 -3.57 7.04
CA PHE A 12 -11.49 -4.47 6.15
C PHE A 12 -12.53 -3.72 5.29
N GLU A 13 -13.34 -2.87 5.90
CA GLU A 13 -14.39 -2.15 5.16
C GLU A 13 -13.82 -1.22 4.12
N LEU A 14 -12.76 -0.48 4.46
CA LEU A 14 -12.08 0.40 3.50
C LEU A 14 -11.42 -0.42 2.38
N LYS A 15 -10.85 -1.57 2.69
CA LYS A 15 -10.29 -2.46 1.67
C LYS A 15 -11.37 -2.88 0.67
N GLN A 16 -12.58 -3.18 1.13
CA GLN A 16 -13.68 -3.53 0.24
C GLN A 16 -14.07 -2.39 -0.70
N GLU A 17 -14.06 -1.15 -0.22
CA GLU A 17 -14.31 0.03 -1.06
C GLU A 17 -13.22 0.20 -2.12
N ILE A 18 -11.97 -0.06 -1.74
CA ILE A 18 -10.84 -0.02 -2.68
C ILE A 18 -10.98 -1.12 -3.74
N ILE A 19 -11.38 -2.31 -3.35
CA ILE A 19 -11.63 -3.42 -4.29
C ILE A 19 -12.69 -3.02 -5.32
N LYS A 20 -13.79 -2.39 -4.89
CA LYS A 20 -14.83 -1.90 -5.82
C LYS A 20 -14.24 -0.94 -6.85
N TYR A 21 -13.40 -0.01 -6.41
CA TYR A 21 -12.72 0.92 -7.30
C TYR A 21 -11.83 0.18 -8.31
N LEU A 22 -11.03 -0.78 -7.85
CA LEU A 22 -10.16 -1.56 -8.74
C LEU A 22 -10.98 -2.34 -9.79
N GLU A 23 -12.08 -2.93 -9.38
CA GLU A 23 -12.98 -3.65 -10.29
C GLU A 23 -13.62 -2.71 -11.32
N GLU A 24 -14.08 -1.54 -10.90
CA GLU A 24 -14.64 -0.52 -11.81
C GLU A 24 -13.63 -0.04 -12.84
N LYS A 25 -12.35 0.00 -12.49
CA LYS A 25 -11.26 0.42 -13.38
C LYS A 25 -10.62 -0.73 -14.14
N ASN A 26 -11.11 -1.95 -13.98
CA ASN A 26 -10.55 -3.17 -14.58
C ASN A 26 -9.06 -3.37 -14.24
N ILE A 27 -8.68 -3.06 -13.00
CA ILE A 27 -7.34 -3.28 -12.48
C ILE A 27 -7.30 -4.63 -11.78
N GLU A 28 -6.39 -5.50 -12.19
CA GLU A 28 -6.21 -6.80 -11.55
C GLU A 28 -5.69 -6.64 -10.12
N TYR A 29 -6.21 -7.46 -9.22
CA TYR A 29 -5.77 -7.46 -7.84
C TYR A 29 -5.77 -8.85 -7.24
N LYS A 30 -5.03 -9.01 -6.15
CA LYS A 30 -5.09 -10.21 -5.30
C LYS A 30 -5.31 -9.77 -3.86
N ASP A 31 -6.36 -10.28 -3.25
CA ASP A 31 -6.69 -10.03 -1.85
C ASP A 31 -6.05 -11.09 -0.97
N TYR A 32 -5.08 -10.67 -0.16
CA TYR A 32 -4.37 -11.54 0.78
C TYR A 32 -5.03 -11.60 2.16
N GLY A 33 -6.20 -10.99 2.34
CA GLY A 33 -6.97 -10.98 3.59
C GLY A 33 -6.75 -9.67 4.35
N CYS A 34 -7.46 -9.50 5.48
CA CYS A 34 -8.42 -10.46 6.06
C CYS A 34 -9.73 -10.50 5.27
N TYR A 35 -10.62 -11.40 5.68
CA TYR A 35 -11.86 -11.65 4.92
C TYR A 35 -13.11 -11.40 5.76
N SER A 36 -12.97 -10.78 6.93
CA SER A 36 -14.08 -10.46 7.82
C SER A 36 -13.70 -9.32 8.77
N THR A 37 -14.66 -8.89 9.59
CA THR A 37 -14.45 -7.88 10.62
C THR A 37 -14.04 -8.47 11.98
N GLU A 38 -13.82 -9.78 12.05
CA GLU A 38 -13.33 -10.41 13.27
C GLU A 38 -11.91 -9.95 13.59
N SER A 39 -11.63 -9.70 14.87
CA SER A 39 -10.33 -9.22 15.33
C SER A 39 -9.19 -10.13 14.86
N THR A 40 -8.19 -9.53 14.25
CA THR A 40 -7.02 -10.22 13.72
C THR A 40 -5.82 -9.29 13.76
N ASP A 41 -4.62 -9.83 13.56
CA ASP A 41 -3.37 -9.10 13.73
C ASP A 41 -2.85 -8.57 12.39
N TYR A 42 -2.69 -7.24 12.28
CA TYR A 42 -2.25 -6.59 11.05
C TYR A 42 -0.89 -7.09 10.51
N PRO A 43 0.10 -7.50 11.34
CA PRO A 43 1.39 -7.95 10.80
C PRO A 43 1.29 -9.17 9.87
N ILE A 44 0.31 -10.04 10.10
CA ILE A 44 0.07 -11.21 9.25
C ILE A 44 -0.12 -10.78 7.79
N TYR A 45 -0.98 -9.79 7.58
CA TYR A 45 -1.38 -9.33 6.24
C TYR A 45 -0.32 -8.45 5.60
N ALA A 46 0.39 -7.65 6.42
CA ALA A 46 1.52 -6.87 5.94
C ALA A 46 2.58 -7.78 5.31
N LYS A 47 2.91 -8.88 5.99
CA LYS A 47 3.89 -9.85 5.50
C LYS A 47 3.42 -10.56 4.23
N LYS A 48 2.16 -10.96 4.18
CA LYS A 48 1.60 -11.61 2.98
C LYS A 48 1.68 -10.72 1.75
N VAL A 49 1.28 -9.45 1.88
CA VAL A 49 1.33 -8.49 0.77
C VAL A 49 2.79 -8.23 0.36
N ALA A 50 3.66 -8.01 1.34
CA ALA A 50 5.08 -7.76 1.06
C ALA A 50 5.71 -8.92 0.27
N HIS A 51 5.48 -10.14 0.69
CA HIS A 51 6.00 -11.31 -0.03
C HIS A 51 5.34 -11.50 -1.40
N GLY A 52 4.07 -11.16 -1.55
CA GLY A 52 3.41 -11.19 -2.85
C GLY A 52 4.07 -10.25 -3.87
N ILE A 53 4.57 -9.11 -3.40
CA ILE A 53 5.33 -8.16 -4.25
C ILE A 53 6.74 -8.70 -4.53
N LEU A 54 7.45 -9.14 -3.50
CA LEU A 54 8.82 -9.62 -3.64
C LEU A 54 8.92 -10.89 -4.50
N ASP A 55 7.90 -11.75 -4.45
CA ASP A 55 7.83 -12.97 -5.24
C ASP A 55 7.38 -12.73 -6.69
N GLY A 56 7.04 -11.49 -7.03
CA GLY A 56 6.64 -11.12 -8.38
C GLY A 56 5.17 -11.42 -8.72
N GLU A 57 4.34 -11.80 -7.75
CA GLU A 57 2.91 -12.02 -7.99
C GLU A 57 2.17 -10.71 -8.25
N CYS A 58 2.60 -9.63 -7.59
CA CYS A 58 2.01 -8.30 -7.72
C CYS A 58 3.10 -7.25 -7.82
N GLU A 59 2.78 -6.10 -8.43
CA GLU A 59 3.74 -5.01 -8.63
C GLU A 59 3.70 -3.99 -7.50
N LEU A 60 2.51 -3.63 -7.05
CA LEU A 60 2.26 -2.66 -5.99
C LEU A 60 1.31 -3.24 -4.96
N GLY A 61 1.35 -2.71 -3.76
CA GLY A 61 0.48 -3.16 -2.68
C GLY A 61 -0.26 -2.03 -2.01
N ILE A 62 -1.40 -2.37 -1.42
CA ILE A 62 -2.20 -1.47 -0.60
C ILE A 62 -2.51 -2.20 0.70
N LEU A 63 -2.13 -1.60 1.82
CA LEU A 63 -2.37 -2.13 3.16
C LEU A 63 -3.26 -1.17 3.95
N VAL A 64 -4.22 -1.73 4.68
CA VAL A 64 -5.16 -0.93 5.47
C VAL A 64 -5.27 -1.51 6.87
N CYS A 65 -5.06 -0.70 7.89
CA CYS A 65 -5.42 -1.03 9.26
C CYS A 65 -6.17 0.15 9.86
N GLY A 66 -6.35 0.22 11.16
CA GLY A 66 -7.07 1.34 11.78
C GLY A 66 -6.45 2.69 11.47
N THR A 67 -5.13 2.80 11.53
CA THR A 67 -4.38 4.04 11.29
C THR A 67 -3.46 3.98 10.06
N GLY A 68 -3.18 2.79 9.55
CA GLY A 68 -2.17 2.58 8.52
C GLY A 68 -0.75 2.50 9.07
N ILE A 69 -0.54 2.87 10.33
CA ILE A 69 0.80 3.00 10.92
C ILE A 69 1.42 1.65 11.22
N GLY A 70 0.78 0.83 12.06
CA GLY A 70 1.34 -0.47 12.45
C GLY A 70 1.58 -1.39 11.27
N ILE A 71 0.67 -1.41 10.32
CA ILE A 71 0.77 -2.28 9.14
C ILE A 71 1.92 -1.82 8.23
N SER A 72 2.15 -0.50 8.12
CA SER A 72 3.28 0.02 7.33
C SER A 72 4.62 -0.24 8.02
N ILE A 73 4.68 -0.08 9.35
CA ILE A 73 5.90 -0.39 10.10
C ILE A 73 6.32 -1.83 9.88
N THR A 74 5.36 -2.75 9.96
CA THR A 74 5.62 -4.18 9.73
C THR A 74 6.17 -4.42 8.32
N ALA A 75 5.50 -3.87 7.30
CA ALA A 75 5.93 -4.04 5.92
C ALA A 75 7.35 -3.51 5.71
N ASN A 76 7.68 -2.37 6.29
CA ASN A 76 8.99 -1.74 6.16
C ASN A 76 10.13 -2.50 6.85
N LYS A 77 9.83 -3.49 7.70
CA LYS A 77 10.86 -4.37 8.26
C LYS A 77 11.34 -5.43 7.26
N ILE A 78 10.65 -5.57 6.13
CA ILE A 78 11.00 -6.55 5.11
C ILE A 78 11.84 -5.85 4.04
N LYS A 79 13.05 -6.36 3.82
CA LYS A 79 13.99 -5.77 2.86
C LYS A 79 13.36 -5.75 1.45
N GLY A 80 13.48 -4.62 0.78
CA GLY A 80 12.93 -4.40 -0.56
C GLY A 80 11.53 -3.80 -0.54
N ILE A 81 10.93 -3.61 0.63
CA ILE A 81 9.62 -2.97 0.78
C ILE A 81 9.82 -1.52 1.26
N ARG A 82 9.17 -0.61 0.57
CA ARG A 82 9.05 0.79 0.97
C ARG A 82 7.56 1.11 1.02
N ALA A 83 7.01 1.07 2.23
CA ALA A 83 5.61 1.35 2.50
C ALA A 83 5.45 2.77 3.04
N ALA A 84 4.53 3.51 2.45
CA ALA A 84 4.25 4.89 2.86
C ALA A 84 2.82 5.03 3.36
N VAL A 85 2.65 5.58 4.57
CA VAL A 85 1.33 5.98 5.08
C VAL A 85 0.98 7.32 4.46
N CYS A 86 -0.12 7.39 3.71
CA CYS A 86 -0.55 8.64 3.08
C CYS A 86 -1.97 8.96 3.51
N THR A 87 -2.21 10.23 3.83
CA THR A 87 -3.52 10.76 4.17
C THR A 87 -4.04 11.75 3.14
N ASP A 88 -3.27 11.99 2.08
CA ASP A 88 -3.59 12.96 1.03
C ASP A 88 -2.96 12.54 -0.30
N CYS A 89 -3.41 13.19 -1.37
CA CYS A 89 -2.92 12.87 -2.71
C CYS A 89 -1.51 13.40 -2.97
N PHE A 90 -1.11 14.49 -2.32
CA PHE A 90 0.23 15.04 -2.51
C PHE A 90 1.30 14.06 -2.03
N THR A 91 1.14 13.50 -0.83
CA THR A 91 2.12 12.54 -0.31
C THR A 91 2.09 11.22 -1.06
N ALA A 92 0.94 10.80 -1.55
CA ALA A 92 0.82 9.61 -2.38
C ALA A 92 1.58 9.78 -3.71
N GLU A 93 1.47 10.93 -4.35
CA GLU A 93 2.21 11.25 -5.56
C GLU A 93 3.71 11.34 -5.26
N ALA A 94 4.07 12.12 -4.22
CA ALA A 94 5.46 12.34 -3.85
C ALA A 94 6.19 11.05 -3.51
N THR A 95 5.57 10.14 -2.78
CA THR A 95 6.24 8.89 -2.41
C THR A 95 6.47 7.97 -3.60
N ARG A 96 5.61 8.04 -4.63
CA ARG A 96 5.88 7.34 -5.88
C ARG A 96 7.01 8.01 -6.65
N LEU A 97 6.93 9.33 -6.84
CA LEU A 97 7.93 10.08 -7.60
C LEU A 97 9.32 10.02 -6.96
N HIS A 98 9.40 10.11 -5.64
CA HIS A 98 10.67 10.28 -4.92
C HIS A 98 11.21 9.01 -4.29
N ASN A 99 10.34 8.18 -3.73
CA ASN A 99 10.75 7.02 -2.94
C ASN A 99 10.52 5.69 -3.66
N ASP A 100 9.88 5.73 -4.82
CA ASP A 100 9.44 4.52 -5.53
C ASP A 100 8.79 3.53 -4.54
N ALA A 101 7.93 4.08 -3.67
CA ALA A 101 7.24 3.25 -2.68
C ALA A 101 6.41 2.19 -3.38
N ASN A 102 6.55 0.94 -2.94
CA ASN A 102 5.83 -0.17 -3.55
C ASN A 102 4.58 -0.59 -2.75
N ILE A 103 4.39 -0.01 -1.57
CA ILE A 103 3.18 -0.21 -0.78
C ILE A 103 2.65 1.14 -0.30
N LEU A 104 1.34 1.34 -0.49
CA LEU A 104 0.58 2.42 0.10
C LEU A 104 -0.14 1.88 1.34
N ALA A 105 -0.01 2.56 2.47
CA ALA A 105 -0.76 2.20 3.67
C ALA A 105 -1.78 3.29 4.01
N LEU A 106 -2.98 2.87 4.39
CA LEU A 106 -4.10 3.74 4.71
C LEU A 106 -4.71 3.38 6.05
N GLY A 107 -5.25 4.38 6.74
CA GLY A 107 -6.00 4.19 7.97
C GLY A 107 -7.50 4.17 7.73
N GLY A 108 -8.15 3.04 7.95
CA GLY A 108 -9.60 2.90 7.78
C GLY A 108 -10.41 3.79 8.72
N ARG A 109 -9.82 4.19 9.84
CA ARG A 109 -10.43 5.12 10.81
C ARG A 109 -9.98 6.56 10.61
N VAL A 110 -9.12 6.82 9.65
CA VAL A 110 -8.53 8.14 9.40
C VAL A 110 -9.03 8.74 8.11
N VAL A 111 -9.12 7.93 7.06
CA VAL A 111 -9.46 8.40 5.71
C VAL A 111 -10.80 7.83 5.29
N GLY A 112 -11.72 8.71 4.89
CA GLY A 112 -13.01 8.28 4.35
C GLY A 112 -12.85 7.64 2.96
N PRO A 113 -13.84 6.84 2.50
CA PRO A 113 -13.72 6.08 1.26
C PRO A 113 -13.50 6.94 0.01
N GLY A 114 -14.14 8.11 -0.07
CA GLY A 114 -13.97 9.00 -1.21
C GLY A 114 -12.53 9.49 -1.38
N LEU A 115 -11.93 9.96 -0.29
CA LEU A 115 -10.54 10.41 -0.30
C LEU A 115 -9.59 9.22 -0.49
N ALA A 116 -9.85 8.09 0.15
CA ALA A 116 -9.03 6.89 0.02
C ALA A 116 -8.90 6.44 -1.43
N VAL A 117 -10.01 6.43 -2.17
CA VAL A 117 -10.00 6.06 -3.59
C VAL A 117 -9.15 7.02 -4.43
N LYS A 118 -9.22 8.33 -4.14
CA LYS A 118 -8.38 9.32 -4.82
C LYS A 118 -6.90 9.13 -4.50
N ILE A 119 -6.58 8.81 -3.26
CA ILE A 119 -5.20 8.52 -2.84
C ILE A 119 -4.69 7.28 -3.57
N VAL A 120 -5.48 6.21 -3.62
CA VAL A 120 -5.15 4.98 -4.34
C VAL A 120 -4.93 5.25 -5.83
N ASP A 121 -5.86 5.98 -6.46
CA ASP A 121 -5.75 6.34 -7.87
C ASP A 121 -4.44 7.10 -8.16
N THR A 122 -4.13 8.08 -7.33
CA THR A 122 -2.90 8.86 -7.44
C THR A 122 -1.67 7.96 -7.30
N PHE A 123 -1.65 7.10 -6.28
CA PHE A 123 -0.53 6.19 -6.04
C PHE A 123 -0.32 5.23 -7.21
N LEU A 124 -1.38 4.59 -7.68
CA LEU A 124 -1.26 3.58 -8.75
C LEU A 124 -0.87 4.18 -10.10
N ASN A 125 -1.24 5.44 -10.37
CA ASN A 125 -1.02 6.08 -11.65
C ASN A 125 0.20 7.00 -11.71
N THR A 126 0.97 7.11 -10.63
CA THR A 126 2.18 7.93 -10.59
C THR A 126 3.41 7.05 -10.78
N PRO A 127 4.18 7.21 -11.86
CA PRO A 127 5.42 6.46 -12.06
C PRO A 127 6.55 7.04 -11.20
N PHE A 128 7.60 6.25 -11.00
CA PHE A 128 8.82 6.74 -10.38
C PHE A 128 9.50 7.76 -11.33
N SER A 129 10.02 8.85 -10.77
CA SER A 129 10.67 9.90 -11.54
C SER A 129 11.94 9.46 -12.27
N ARG A 130 12.64 8.47 -11.73
CA ARG A 130 13.96 8.01 -12.17
C ARG A 130 15.03 9.10 -12.11
N ASP A 131 14.77 10.16 -11.35
CA ASP A 131 15.74 11.21 -11.09
C ASP A 131 16.93 10.62 -10.32
N GLU A 132 18.14 10.94 -10.74
CA GLU A 132 19.37 10.39 -10.19
C GLU A 132 19.51 10.57 -8.69
N ARG A 133 19.10 11.74 -8.17
CA ARG A 133 19.12 12.00 -6.73
C ARG A 133 18.18 11.09 -5.96
N HIS A 134 17.03 10.74 -6.55
CA HIS A 134 16.06 9.84 -5.92
C HIS A 134 16.56 8.39 -5.95
N ILE A 135 17.15 7.96 -7.05
CA ILE A 135 17.78 6.63 -7.17
C ILE A 135 18.86 6.48 -6.09
N ARG A 136 19.73 7.49 -5.94
CA ARG A 136 20.78 7.50 -4.92
C ARG A 136 20.23 7.40 -3.51
N ARG A 137 19.19 8.17 -3.19
CA ARG A 137 18.60 8.18 -1.85
C ARG A 137 17.89 6.86 -1.54
N ILE A 138 17.21 6.27 -2.51
CA ILE A 138 16.59 4.95 -2.35
C ILE A 138 17.66 3.89 -2.05
N ALA A 139 18.79 3.93 -2.78
CA ALA A 139 19.89 3.02 -2.51
C ALA A 139 20.40 3.15 -1.07
N GLN A 140 20.42 4.37 -0.51
CA GLN A 140 20.80 4.60 0.89
C GLN A 140 19.76 4.08 1.88
N ILE A 141 18.48 4.09 1.51
CA ILE A 141 17.42 3.48 2.32
C ILE A 141 17.61 1.96 2.41
N GLU A 142 17.99 1.33 1.31
CA GLU A 142 18.11 -0.13 1.22
C GLU A 142 19.41 -0.68 1.81
N THR A 143 20.36 0.18 2.19
CA THR A 143 21.64 -0.23 2.75
C THR A 143 21.88 0.41 4.12
N GLU A 144 22.51 -0.31 5.04
CA GLU A 144 22.96 0.21 6.35
C GLU A 144 24.28 0.94 6.23
#